data_7bb186cf2c4176a583133e2ccb6083df
#
_entry.id   7bb186cf2c4176a583133e2ccb6083df
#
_cell.length_a   1.000
_cell.length_b   1.000
_cell.length_c   1.000
_cell.angle_alpha   90.00
_cell.angle_beta   90.00
_cell.angle_gamma   90.00
#
_symmetry.space_group_name_H-M   'P 1'
#
loop_
_entity.id
_entity.type
_entity.pdbx_description
1 polymer ?
#
loop_
_entity_poly.entity_id
_entity_poly.type
_entity_poly.pdbx_seq_one_letter_code
_entity_poly.pdbx_strand_id
1 'polypeptide(L)'
;MALTLLRHAALAKEYENCYNGWKDLSIDPSRFDDRKVALLRKQKFDLIYSSDLLRCQQTLEMMDIDDYVTDERLREVRFKEEIEGLNFHQVEQLDSFRAAYLETREAWHAYICAESQEAFERRIRSFLSELPQNKEILICSHGGTLQKMMTILGYTKNKIDYLEHIRIDNVI
;
A
#
# COMPACT_ATOMS: atom_id res chain seq x y z
N MET A 1 -1.48 19.89 8.46
CA MET A 1 -2.10 18.55 8.37
C MET A 1 -1.13 17.51 8.91
N ALA A 2 -1.60 16.48 9.61
CA ALA A 2 -0.77 15.34 9.95
C ALA A 2 -1.38 14.06 9.31
N LEU A 3 -0.52 13.23 8.72
CA LEU A 3 -0.90 11.97 8.09
C LEU A 3 -0.36 10.80 8.90
N THR A 4 -1.20 9.81 9.17
CA THR A 4 -0.78 8.50 9.66
C THR A 4 -0.98 7.50 8.54
N LEU A 5 0.10 6.93 8.04
CA LEU A 5 0.11 5.94 6.96
C LEU A 5 0.15 4.55 7.58
N LEU A 6 -0.84 3.70 7.32
CA LEU A 6 -0.96 2.33 7.83
C LEU A 6 -0.90 1.33 6.68
N ARG A 7 0.01 0.37 6.73
CA ARG A 7 -0.04 -0.77 5.81
C ARG A 7 -1.04 -1.81 6.32
N HIS A 8 -1.86 -2.34 5.40
CA HIS A 8 -2.81 -3.42 5.70
C HIS A 8 -2.16 -4.61 6.42
N ALA A 9 -2.97 -5.42 7.09
CA ALA A 9 -2.56 -6.63 7.80
C ALA A 9 -2.03 -7.73 6.84
N ALA A 10 -1.38 -8.74 7.40
CA ALA A 10 -0.80 -9.83 6.64
C ALA A 10 -1.87 -10.64 5.89
N LEU A 11 -1.52 -11.06 4.68
CA LEU A 11 -2.27 -12.04 3.90
C LEU A 11 -1.90 -13.47 4.34
N ALA A 12 -2.59 -14.48 3.80
CA ALA A 12 -2.18 -15.87 3.95
C ALA A 12 -0.74 -16.06 3.43
N LYS A 13 -0.02 -17.02 4.02
CA LYS A 13 1.41 -17.23 3.75
C LYS A 13 1.75 -17.44 2.28
N GLU A 14 0.86 -18.05 1.53
CA GLU A 14 1.02 -18.31 0.10
C GLU A 14 1.13 -17.03 -0.75
N TYR A 15 0.59 -15.91 -0.24
CA TYR A 15 0.67 -14.60 -0.90
C TYR A 15 1.81 -13.71 -0.37
N GLU A 16 2.60 -14.23 0.57
CA GLU A 16 3.71 -13.48 1.13
C GLU A 16 4.84 -13.33 0.11
N ASN A 17 5.36 -12.10 -0.02
CA ASN A 17 6.37 -11.74 -1.01
C ASN A 17 5.94 -11.93 -2.49
N CYS A 18 4.63 -12.01 -2.74
CA CYS A 18 4.08 -12.05 -4.09
C CYS A 18 3.71 -10.64 -4.58
N TYR A 19 3.71 -10.46 -5.89
CA TYR A 19 3.25 -9.27 -6.60
C TYR A 19 1.71 -9.25 -6.64
N ASN A 20 1.07 -9.04 -5.49
CA ASN A 20 -0.39 -9.19 -5.34
C ASN A 20 -1.21 -8.06 -5.99
N GLY A 21 -0.61 -6.90 -6.20
CA GLY A 21 -1.19 -5.79 -6.96
C GLY A 21 -2.65 -5.49 -6.64
N TRP A 22 -3.49 -5.61 -7.66
CA TRP A 22 -4.93 -5.36 -7.57
C TRP A 22 -5.76 -6.61 -7.28
N LYS A 23 -5.13 -7.77 -7.16
CA LYS A 23 -5.81 -8.99 -6.74
C LYS A 23 -6.51 -8.77 -5.40
N ASP A 24 -7.81 -9.01 -5.35
CA ASP A 24 -8.62 -8.71 -4.18
C ASP A 24 -8.58 -9.86 -3.17
N LEU A 25 -7.56 -9.83 -2.34
CA LEU A 25 -7.24 -10.87 -1.36
C LEU A 25 -7.63 -10.42 0.05
N SER A 26 -8.17 -11.37 0.82
CA SER A 26 -8.44 -11.21 2.25
C SER A 26 -7.16 -11.20 3.09
N ILE A 27 -7.19 -10.53 4.23
CA ILE A 27 -6.18 -10.72 5.26
C ILE A 27 -6.31 -12.13 5.88
N ASP A 28 -5.26 -12.55 6.58
CA ASP A 28 -5.31 -13.72 7.47
C ASP A 28 -5.50 -13.22 8.91
N PRO A 29 -6.71 -13.36 9.49
CA PRO A 29 -6.99 -12.88 10.85
C PRO A 29 -6.10 -13.51 11.90
N SER A 30 -5.62 -14.75 11.69
CA SER A 30 -4.73 -15.43 12.63
C SER A 30 -3.34 -14.79 12.73
N ARG A 31 -2.98 -13.95 11.75
CA ARG A 31 -1.72 -13.23 11.65
C ARG A 31 -1.86 -11.74 12.04
N PHE A 32 -3.03 -11.35 12.51
CA PHE A 32 -3.26 -9.97 12.94
C PHE A 32 -2.63 -9.74 14.31
N ASP A 33 -1.63 -8.86 14.40
CA ASP A 33 -0.94 -8.53 15.65
C ASP A 33 -1.52 -7.24 16.26
N ASP A 34 -2.45 -7.40 17.20
CA ASP A 34 -3.13 -6.31 17.92
C ASP A 34 -2.16 -5.34 18.60
N ARG A 35 -0.99 -5.82 19.01
CA ARG A 35 0.02 -4.98 19.69
C ARG A 35 0.55 -3.89 18.80
N LYS A 36 0.65 -4.14 17.49
CA LYS A 36 1.15 -3.18 16.50
C LYS A 36 0.20 -1.99 16.32
N VAL A 37 -1.10 -2.20 16.53
CA VAL A 37 -2.14 -1.17 16.31
C VAL A 37 -2.78 -0.66 17.60
N ALA A 38 -2.37 -1.19 18.76
CA ALA A 38 -2.96 -0.86 20.06
C ALA A 38 -2.95 0.64 20.40
N LEU A 39 -1.88 1.34 20.02
CA LEU A 39 -1.80 2.80 20.20
C LEU A 39 -2.62 3.53 19.15
N LEU A 40 -2.62 3.04 17.92
CA LEU A 40 -3.34 3.64 16.80
C LEU A 40 -4.87 3.61 17.04
N ARG A 41 -5.40 2.52 17.58
CA ARG A 41 -6.82 2.41 17.99
C ARG A 41 -7.28 3.47 19.00
N LYS A 42 -6.35 4.02 19.79
CA LYS A 42 -6.66 5.04 20.81
C LYS A 42 -6.56 6.45 20.26
N GLN A 43 -6.01 6.63 19.06
CA GLN A 43 -5.90 7.93 18.42
C GLN A 43 -7.25 8.32 17.82
N LYS A 44 -7.51 9.63 17.80
CA LYS A 44 -8.67 10.19 17.11
C LYS A 44 -8.18 10.77 15.78
N PHE A 45 -8.87 10.40 14.73
CA PHE A 45 -8.65 10.96 13.40
C PHE A 45 -9.88 11.76 13.00
N ASP A 46 -9.66 12.88 12.32
CA ASP A 46 -10.75 13.66 11.72
C ASP A 46 -11.31 12.97 10.48
N LEU A 47 -10.45 12.27 9.73
CA LEU A 47 -10.80 11.55 8.51
C LEU A 47 -9.98 10.27 8.41
N ILE A 48 -10.61 9.24 7.89
CA ILE A 48 -9.96 7.96 7.63
C ILE A 48 -10.22 7.57 6.17
N TYR A 49 -9.15 7.31 5.43
CA TYR A 49 -9.21 6.82 4.06
C TYR A 49 -8.65 5.40 3.97
N SER A 50 -9.23 4.60 3.10
CA SER A 50 -8.80 3.24 2.80
C SER A 50 -8.67 3.01 1.31
N SER A 51 -7.68 2.21 0.90
CA SER A 51 -7.81 1.52 -0.38
C SER A 51 -9.10 0.71 -0.39
N ASP A 52 -9.77 0.67 -1.53
CA ASP A 52 -10.99 -0.12 -1.73
C ASP A 52 -10.73 -1.63 -1.87
N LEU A 53 -9.46 -2.06 -1.87
CA LEU A 53 -9.12 -3.48 -1.85
C LEU A 53 -9.41 -4.08 -0.47
N LEU A 54 -10.03 -5.27 -0.49
CA LEU A 54 -10.59 -5.96 0.68
C LEU A 54 -9.65 -6.01 1.89
N ARG A 55 -8.36 -6.30 1.67
CA ARG A 55 -7.35 -6.38 2.75
C ARG A 55 -7.16 -5.09 3.54
N CYS A 56 -7.37 -3.92 2.93
CA CYS A 56 -7.30 -2.64 3.65
C CYS A 56 -8.57 -2.43 4.48
N GLN A 57 -9.74 -2.68 3.92
CA GLN A 57 -11.03 -2.57 4.61
C GLN A 57 -11.08 -3.51 5.82
N GLN A 58 -10.77 -4.79 5.61
CA GLN A 58 -10.71 -5.77 6.70
C GLN A 58 -9.68 -5.41 7.79
N THR A 59 -8.59 -4.73 7.42
CA THR A 59 -7.63 -4.24 8.43
C THR A 59 -8.28 -3.20 9.34
N LEU A 60 -9.05 -2.27 8.79
CA LEU A 60 -9.78 -1.26 9.57
C LEU A 60 -10.90 -1.90 10.41
N GLU A 61 -11.65 -2.84 9.84
CA GLU A 61 -12.67 -3.62 10.55
C GLU A 61 -12.08 -4.36 11.76
N MET A 62 -10.93 -5.01 11.61
CA MET A 62 -10.21 -5.66 12.71
C MET A 62 -9.69 -4.67 13.77
N MET A 63 -9.65 -3.38 13.43
CA MET A 63 -9.32 -2.29 14.37
C MET A 63 -10.55 -1.62 14.97
N ASP A 64 -11.77 -2.14 14.73
CA ASP A 64 -13.05 -1.56 15.14
C ASP A 64 -13.28 -0.15 14.53
N ILE A 65 -12.83 0.06 13.30
CA ILE A 65 -12.98 1.32 12.53
C ILE A 65 -13.95 1.06 11.39
N ASP A 66 -15.18 1.61 11.49
CA ASP A 66 -16.25 1.41 10.52
C ASP A 66 -16.53 2.67 9.69
N ASP A 67 -16.12 3.85 10.18
CA ASP A 67 -16.34 5.14 9.49
C ASP A 67 -15.08 5.56 8.73
N TYR A 68 -15.02 5.21 7.45
CA TYR A 68 -13.94 5.57 6.54
C TYR A 68 -14.43 5.72 5.10
N VAL A 69 -13.65 6.44 4.28
CA VAL A 69 -13.90 6.62 2.85
C VAL A 69 -12.93 5.76 2.05
N THR A 70 -13.45 4.98 1.12
CA THR A 70 -12.62 4.22 0.16
C THR A 70 -12.24 5.07 -1.04
N ASP A 71 -10.99 4.90 -1.51
CA ASP A 71 -10.49 5.58 -2.71
C ASP A 71 -9.59 4.63 -3.52
N GLU A 72 -9.94 4.39 -4.79
CA GLU A 72 -9.17 3.51 -5.68
C GLU A 72 -7.76 4.01 -5.98
N ARG A 73 -7.53 5.32 -5.84
CA ARG A 73 -6.18 5.91 -5.97
C ARG A 73 -5.22 5.42 -4.90
N LEU A 74 -5.72 4.79 -3.82
CA LEU A 74 -4.95 4.17 -2.75
C LEU A 74 -4.60 2.70 -3.00
N ARG A 75 -5.06 2.09 -4.10
CA ARG A 75 -4.67 0.72 -4.49
C ARG A 75 -3.16 0.59 -4.64
N GLU A 76 -2.65 -0.62 -4.49
CA GLU A 76 -1.25 -0.96 -4.80
C GLU A 76 -0.95 -0.68 -6.29
N VAL A 77 0.33 -0.64 -6.67
CA VAL A 77 0.70 -0.58 -8.08
C VAL A 77 0.08 -1.77 -8.82
N ARG A 78 -0.42 -1.51 -10.05
CA ARG A 78 -1.02 -2.56 -10.86
C ARG A 78 0.05 -3.37 -11.57
N PHE A 79 0.10 -4.68 -11.32
CA PHE A 79 0.98 -5.59 -12.04
C PHE A 79 0.32 -6.09 -13.32
N LYS A 80 1.14 -6.62 -14.24
CA LYS A 80 0.64 -7.33 -15.42
C LYS A 80 -0.04 -8.63 -14.99
N GLU A 81 -1.01 -9.07 -15.78
CA GLU A 81 -1.81 -10.27 -15.48
C GLU A 81 -0.93 -11.52 -15.32
N GLU A 82 0.10 -11.66 -16.15
CA GLU A 82 1.07 -12.77 -16.09
C GLU A 82 1.99 -12.74 -14.85
N ILE A 83 2.05 -11.60 -14.15
CA ILE A 83 2.92 -11.37 -12.96
C ILE A 83 2.09 -11.41 -11.68
N GLU A 84 0.82 -10.98 -11.75
CA GLU A 84 0.01 -10.79 -10.55
C GLU A 84 -0.22 -12.10 -9.79
N GLY A 85 0.14 -12.09 -8.52
CA GLY A 85 0.07 -13.26 -7.62
C GLY A 85 1.32 -14.14 -7.60
N LEU A 86 2.29 -13.91 -8.49
CA LEU A 86 3.56 -14.63 -8.48
C LEU A 86 4.56 -13.98 -7.50
N ASN A 87 5.48 -14.79 -6.97
CA ASN A 87 6.67 -14.29 -6.28
C ASN A 87 7.84 -14.09 -7.29
N PHE A 88 8.93 -13.47 -6.84
CA PHE A 88 10.08 -13.19 -7.69
C PHE A 88 10.64 -14.46 -8.37
N HIS A 89 10.79 -15.54 -7.62
CA HIS A 89 11.33 -16.80 -8.16
C HIS A 89 10.44 -17.39 -9.28
N GLN A 90 9.13 -17.29 -9.14
CA GLN A 90 8.20 -17.72 -10.20
C GLN A 90 8.28 -16.80 -11.42
N VAL A 91 8.44 -15.50 -11.22
CA VAL A 91 8.61 -14.53 -12.32
C VAL A 91 9.89 -14.79 -13.11
N GLU A 92 10.99 -15.20 -12.47
CA GLU A 92 12.25 -15.58 -13.15
C GLU A 92 12.09 -16.80 -14.07
N GLN A 93 11.08 -17.64 -13.84
CA GLN A 93 10.82 -18.85 -14.66
C GLN A 93 9.90 -18.59 -15.85
N LEU A 94 9.38 -17.37 -16.00
CA LEU A 94 8.52 -17.02 -17.14
C LEU A 94 9.34 -16.95 -18.44
N ASP A 95 8.78 -17.45 -19.53
CA ASP A 95 9.40 -17.38 -20.85
C ASP A 95 9.67 -15.92 -21.30
N SER A 96 8.90 -14.98 -20.78
CA SER A 96 9.05 -13.53 -21.04
C SER A 96 10.20 -12.89 -20.25
N PHE A 97 10.71 -13.56 -19.19
CA PHE A 97 11.76 -13.00 -18.34
C PHE A 97 13.09 -12.84 -19.10
N ARG A 98 13.80 -11.75 -18.83
CA ARG A 98 15.16 -11.46 -19.30
C ARG A 98 15.96 -10.84 -18.16
N ALA A 99 17.19 -11.32 -17.94
CA ALA A 99 18.08 -10.81 -16.88
C ALA A 99 18.33 -9.29 -16.98
N ALA A 100 18.31 -8.74 -18.20
CA ALA A 100 18.43 -7.30 -18.44
C ALA A 100 17.36 -6.45 -17.73
N TYR A 101 16.20 -7.02 -17.41
CA TYR A 101 15.16 -6.31 -16.65
C TYR A 101 15.58 -6.01 -15.21
N LEU A 102 16.59 -6.69 -14.68
CA LEU A 102 17.11 -6.47 -13.31
C LEU A 102 18.20 -5.40 -13.25
N GLU A 103 18.66 -4.86 -14.39
CA GLU A 103 19.75 -3.89 -14.43
C GLU A 103 19.36 -2.54 -13.81
N THR A 104 18.09 -2.13 -13.97
CA THR A 104 17.57 -0.89 -13.38
C THR A 104 16.19 -1.08 -12.78
N ARG A 105 15.84 -0.21 -11.82
CA ARG A 105 14.49 -0.21 -11.22
C ARG A 105 13.41 0.11 -12.25
N GLU A 106 13.72 0.97 -13.21
CA GLU A 106 12.83 1.38 -14.29
C GLU A 106 12.53 0.21 -15.22
N ALA A 107 13.57 -0.54 -15.63
CA ALA A 107 13.42 -1.73 -16.48
C ALA A 107 12.59 -2.81 -15.78
N TRP A 108 12.88 -3.04 -14.50
CA TRP A 108 12.11 -4.00 -13.69
C TRP A 108 10.65 -3.57 -13.58
N HIS A 109 10.38 -2.31 -13.22
CA HIS A 109 9.01 -1.79 -13.14
C HIS A 109 8.27 -1.94 -14.48
N ALA A 110 8.89 -1.54 -15.59
CA ALA A 110 8.28 -1.66 -16.92
C ALA A 110 7.98 -3.12 -17.31
N TYR A 111 8.80 -4.07 -16.83
CA TYR A 111 8.56 -5.49 -17.07
C TYR A 111 7.40 -6.03 -16.25
N ILE A 112 7.32 -5.75 -14.94
CA ILE A 112 6.33 -6.37 -14.06
C ILE A 112 5.01 -5.60 -13.94
N CYS A 113 5.02 -4.26 -14.12
CA CYS A 113 3.85 -3.42 -13.88
C CYS A 113 3.05 -3.17 -15.15
N ALA A 114 1.73 -3.18 -15.03
CA ALA A 114 0.78 -2.71 -16.05
C ALA A 114 0.56 -1.19 -15.96
N GLU A 115 0.87 -0.60 -14.81
CA GLU A 115 0.78 0.84 -14.55
C GLU A 115 2.18 1.46 -14.65
N SER A 116 2.36 2.53 -15.44
CA SER A 116 3.65 3.24 -15.50
C SER A 116 3.95 3.96 -14.19
N GLN A 117 5.23 4.24 -13.94
CA GLN A 117 5.65 4.99 -12.74
C GLN A 117 4.98 6.38 -12.67
N GLU A 118 4.84 7.06 -13.83
CA GLU A 118 4.22 8.36 -13.91
C GLU A 118 2.70 8.30 -13.64
N ALA A 119 2.01 7.25 -14.12
CA ALA A 119 0.59 7.06 -13.86
C ALA A 119 0.36 6.75 -12.38
N PHE A 120 1.17 5.88 -11.79
CA PHE A 120 1.17 5.55 -10.38
C PHE A 120 1.39 6.79 -9.50
N GLU A 121 2.41 7.58 -9.80
CA GLU A 121 2.70 8.81 -9.07
C GLU A 121 1.60 9.85 -9.24
N ARG A 122 1.06 10.01 -10.43
CA ARG A 122 0.00 10.98 -10.73
C ARG A 122 -1.26 10.74 -9.91
N ARG A 123 -1.74 9.48 -9.81
CA ARG A 123 -2.94 9.19 -9.03
C ARG A 123 -2.73 9.43 -7.53
N ILE A 124 -1.54 9.12 -7.02
CA ILE A 124 -1.22 9.38 -5.61
C ILE A 124 -1.14 10.88 -5.33
N ARG A 125 -0.49 11.66 -6.22
CA ARG A 125 -0.46 13.13 -6.10
C ARG A 125 -1.85 13.75 -6.18
N SER A 126 -2.71 13.24 -7.08
CA SER A 126 -4.11 13.69 -7.15
C SER A 126 -4.83 13.45 -5.83
N PHE A 127 -4.72 12.26 -5.24
CA PHE A 127 -5.30 11.99 -3.93
C PHE A 127 -4.77 12.94 -2.84
N LEU A 128 -3.45 13.07 -2.73
CA LEU A 128 -2.82 13.91 -1.71
C LEU A 128 -3.21 15.40 -1.83
N SER A 129 -3.41 15.90 -3.07
CA SER A 129 -3.78 17.31 -3.31
C SER A 129 -5.20 17.66 -2.91
N GLU A 130 -6.08 16.67 -2.73
CA GLU A 130 -7.46 16.85 -2.32
C GLU A 130 -7.65 16.74 -0.80
N LEU A 131 -6.61 16.35 -0.07
CA LEU A 131 -6.71 16.20 1.38
C LEU A 131 -6.89 17.57 2.07
N PRO A 132 -7.85 17.67 3.03
CA PRO A 132 -8.09 18.92 3.73
C PRO A 132 -6.93 19.29 4.67
N GLN A 133 -6.61 20.57 4.72
CA GLN A 133 -5.58 21.10 5.61
C GLN A 133 -6.01 21.07 7.08
N ASN A 134 -5.03 21.08 7.99
CA ASN A 134 -5.24 21.14 9.44
C ASN A 134 -6.09 20.00 10.02
N LYS A 135 -5.96 18.79 9.44
CA LYS A 135 -6.64 17.57 9.88
C LYS A 135 -5.65 16.50 10.31
N GLU A 136 -6.10 15.66 11.24
CA GLU A 136 -5.48 14.38 11.60
C GLU A 136 -6.09 13.29 10.72
N ILE A 137 -5.31 12.72 9.81
CA ILE A 137 -5.82 11.80 8.78
C ILE A 137 -5.11 10.44 8.88
N LEU A 138 -5.89 9.36 8.91
CA LEU A 138 -5.39 7.99 8.77
C LEU A 138 -5.59 7.52 7.32
N ILE A 139 -4.58 6.92 6.73
CA ILE A 139 -4.63 6.31 5.40
C ILE A 139 -4.20 4.85 5.51
N CYS A 140 -5.14 3.92 5.28
CA CYS A 140 -4.85 2.49 5.18
C CYS A 140 -4.63 2.09 3.71
N SER A 141 -3.43 1.59 3.40
CA SER A 141 -3.04 1.27 2.03
C SER A 141 -1.97 0.17 1.98
N HIS A 142 -1.19 0.10 0.92
CA HIS A 142 -0.26 -0.97 0.56
C HIS A 142 1.20 -0.51 0.63
N GLY A 143 2.12 -1.48 0.68
CA GLY A 143 3.53 -1.19 0.85
C GLY A 143 4.11 -0.25 -0.21
N GLY A 144 3.89 -0.54 -1.49
CA GLY A 144 4.41 0.28 -2.59
C GLY A 144 3.75 1.66 -2.67
N THR A 145 2.42 1.72 -2.46
CA THR A 145 1.67 2.99 -2.46
C THR A 145 2.12 3.90 -1.32
N LEU A 146 2.27 3.37 -0.11
CA LEU A 146 2.74 4.16 1.04
C LEU A 146 4.18 4.62 0.87
N GLN A 147 5.07 3.79 0.30
CA GLN A 147 6.44 4.21 -0.03
C GLN A 147 6.45 5.34 -1.06
N LYS A 148 5.60 5.26 -2.10
CA LYS A 148 5.47 6.32 -3.10
C LYS A 148 4.93 7.61 -2.46
N MET A 149 3.92 7.53 -1.59
CA MET A 149 3.42 8.70 -0.83
C MET A 149 4.53 9.34 -0.01
N MET A 150 5.29 8.56 0.75
CA MET A 150 6.40 9.05 1.54
C MET A 150 7.44 9.76 0.67
N THR A 151 7.80 9.16 -0.48
CA THR A 151 8.74 9.78 -1.43
C THR A 151 8.23 11.13 -1.94
N ILE A 152 6.95 11.23 -2.29
CA ILE A 152 6.32 12.48 -2.74
C ILE A 152 6.37 13.55 -1.64
N LEU A 153 6.22 13.14 -0.38
CA LEU A 153 6.25 14.02 0.79
C LEU A 153 7.67 14.32 1.30
N GLY A 154 8.71 13.84 0.61
CA GLY A 154 10.11 14.09 0.97
C GLY A 154 10.69 13.15 2.03
N TYR A 155 10.02 12.04 2.31
CA TYR A 155 10.48 11.01 3.25
C TYR A 155 10.95 9.77 2.51
N THR A 156 11.91 9.05 3.10
CA THR A 156 12.41 7.79 2.54
C THR A 156 12.28 6.67 3.57
N LYS A 157 11.72 5.55 3.13
CA LYS A 157 11.70 4.30 3.89
C LYS A 157 11.74 3.12 2.94
N ASN A 158 12.67 2.21 3.14
CA ASN A 158 12.89 1.10 2.20
C ASN A 158 11.81 0.03 2.25
N LYS A 159 11.15 -0.13 3.41
CA LYS A 159 10.10 -1.13 3.61
C LYS A 159 9.14 -0.67 4.69
N ILE A 160 7.87 -0.96 4.51
CA ILE A 160 6.82 -0.80 5.51
C ILE A 160 6.25 -2.20 5.76
N ASP A 161 6.32 -2.69 6.98
CA ASP A 161 5.83 -4.02 7.34
C ASP A 161 4.30 -4.04 7.53
N TYR A 162 3.70 -5.23 7.55
CA TYR A 162 2.26 -5.37 7.83
C TYR A 162 1.91 -4.79 9.20
N LEU A 163 0.81 -4.03 9.24
CA LEU A 163 0.34 -3.27 10.42
C LEU A 163 1.35 -2.24 10.94
N GLU A 164 2.41 -1.97 10.19
CA GLU A 164 3.27 -0.85 10.51
C GLU A 164 2.58 0.46 10.13
N HIS A 165 2.69 1.44 11.01
CA HIS A 165 2.19 2.78 10.75
C HIS A 165 3.28 3.84 10.95
N ILE A 166 3.18 4.91 10.18
CA ILE A 166 4.14 5.99 10.15
C ILE A 166 3.37 7.30 10.22
N ARG A 167 3.70 8.12 11.23
CA ARG A 167 3.15 9.46 11.34
C ARG A 167 4.06 10.47 10.64
N ILE A 168 3.47 11.35 9.86
CA ILE A 168 4.11 12.46 9.17
C ILE A 168 3.40 13.75 9.60
N ASP A 169 4.11 14.59 10.34
CA ASP A 169 3.61 15.87 10.81
C ASP A 169 3.92 16.99 9.82
N ASN A 170 3.15 18.07 9.88
CA ASN A 170 3.36 19.31 9.11
C ASN A 170 3.38 19.09 7.59
N VAL A 171 2.54 18.21 7.08
CA VAL A 171 2.33 18.08 5.64
C VAL A 171 1.65 19.37 5.14
N ILE A 172 2.34 20.07 4.23
CA ILE A 172 1.92 21.36 3.65
C ILE A 172 1.16 21.12 2.35
#